data_3aa18a4543778cef40f836c37a872a55
#
_entry.id   3aa18a4543778cef40f836c37a872a55
#
_cell.length_a   1.000
_cell.length_b   1.000
_cell.length_c   1.000
_cell.angle_alpha   90.00
_cell.angle_beta   90.00
_cell.angle_gamma   90.00
#
_symmetry.space_group_name_H-M   'P 1'
#
loop_
_entity.id
_entity.type
_entity.pdbx_description
1 polymer ?
#
loop_
_entity_poly.entity_id
_entity_poly.type
_entity_poly.pdbx_seq_one_letter_code
_entity_poly.pdbx_strand_id
1 'polypeptide(L)'
;LNEILCIKTVNYSIYRNNIQVLVTHEFQNESPVTVQMYYGMQSMFDKETHTLTANGKYVDWTVQKDVSTFTKKEYPSFRRFIEKSANVYQSSYLFADGLGNHEEISDDDIIFIGNSSNKTYHKIIADREHKKGDIIHWSGVYTWFKSPVSDDDDLLCYEGVIDNKKVLFIDCKKNVDRTIQ
;
A
#
# COMPACT_ATOMS: atom_id res chain seq x y z
N LEU A 1 -16.07 20.15 21.60
CA LEU A 1 -14.97 19.31 22.10
C LEU A 1 -13.67 19.76 21.45
N ASN A 2 -12.75 20.37 22.21
CA ASN A 2 -11.43 20.80 21.73
C ASN A 2 -10.36 19.83 22.26
N GLU A 3 -10.64 18.54 22.23
CA GLU A 3 -9.70 17.52 22.66
C GLU A 3 -8.82 17.06 21.49
N ILE A 4 -7.52 16.98 21.71
CA ILE A 4 -6.59 16.39 20.74
C ILE A 4 -6.68 14.88 20.88
N LEU A 5 -7.21 14.21 19.87
CA LEU A 5 -7.32 12.76 19.87
C LEU A 5 -6.00 12.06 19.54
N CYS A 6 -5.24 12.64 18.63
CA CYS A 6 -4.03 12.00 18.12
C CYS A 6 -3.05 13.04 17.57
N ILE A 7 -1.76 12.84 17.80
CA ILE A 7 -0.68 13.54 17.09
C ILE A 7 -0.19 12.62 15.99
N LYS A 8 -0.31 13.09 14.75
CA LYS A 8 0.20 12.37 13.58
C LYS A 8 1.51 12.98 13.12
N THR A 9 2.56 12.21 13.10
CA THR A 9 3.86 12.58 12.53
C THR A 9 4.08 11.82 11.23
N VAL A 10 4.50 12.52 10.19
CA VAL A 10 4.80 11.95 8.87
C VAL A 10 6.21 12.33 8.47
N ASN A 11 7.05 11.33 8.22
CA ASN A 11 8.40 11.51 7.73
C ASN A 11 8.51 10.99 6.29
N TYR A 12 9.06 11.80 5.42
CA TYR A 12 9.33 11.43 4.03
C TYR A 12 10.83 11.39 3.78
N SER A 13 11.28 10.33 3.11
CA SER A 13 12.60 10.24 2.51
C SER A 13 12.44 10.14 1.00
N ILE A 14 12.90 11.16 0.29
CA ILE A 14 12.69 11.29 -1.15
C ILE A 14 13.99 10.94 -1.88
N TYR A 15 13.89 9.98 -2.77
CA TYR A 15 14.97 9.55 -3.64
C TYR A 15 14.47 9.63 -5.09
N ARG A 16 15.32 9.86 -6.02
CA ARG A 16 15.04 10.06 -7.45
C ARG A 16 13.63 9.65 -7.93
N ASN A 17 13.32 8.36 -7.84
CA ASN A 17 12.10 7.76 -8.37
C ASN A 17 11.25 7.09 -7.28
N ASN A 18 11.59 7.29 -6.01
CA ASN A 18 10.75 6.77 -4.94
C ASN A 18 10.67 7.67 -3.70
N ILE A 19 9.60 7.50 -2.97
CA ILE A 19 9.32 8.18 -1.71
C ILE A 19 9.05 7.11 -0.66
N GLN A 20 9.95 7.04 0.31
CA GLN A 20 9.71 6.25 1.52
C GLN A 20 8.92 7.11 2.51
N VAL A 21 7.94 6.53 3.15
CA VAL A 21 7.09 7.20 4.14
C VAL A 21 7.04 6.41 5.45
N LEU A 22 7.15 7.12 6.56
CA LEU A 22 6.91 6.60 7.90
C LEU A 22 5.86 7.49 8.57
N VAL A 23 4.79 6.89 9.04
CA VAL A 23 3.69 7.58 9.73
C VAL A 23 3.54 7.01 11.13
N THR A 24 3.52 7.89 12.12
CA THR A 24 3.28 7.54 13.51
C THR A 24 2.05 8.29 14.02
N HIS A 25 1.20 7.58 14.72
CA HIS A 25 0.05 8.12 15.44
C HIS A 25 0.27 7.90 16.94
N GLU A 26 0.31 8.98 17.69
CA GLU A 26 0.39 8.96 19.15
C GLU A 26 -0.93 9.46 19.72
N PHE A 27 -1.67 8.59 20.40
CA PHE A 27 -2.99 8.90 20.92
C PHE A 27 -2.89 9.72 22.21
N GLN A 28 -3.66 10.82 22.27
CA GLN A 28 -3.64 11.80 23.37
C GLN A 28 -4.98 11.88 24.10
N ASN A 29 -5.97 11.14 23.67
CA ASN A 29 -7.35 11.18 24.14
C ASN A 29 -7.47 10.87 25.65
N GLU A 30 -8.29 11.64 26.37
CA GLU A 30 -8.56 11.44 27.81
C GLU A 30 -9.39 10.17 28.09
N SER A 31 -10.31 9.81 27.18
CA SER A 31 -11.09 8.59 27.24
C SER A 31 -10.77 7.68 26.05
N PRO A 32 -10.88 6.35 26.20
CA PRO A 32 -10.66 5.43 25.08
C PRO A 32 -11.48 5.78 23.85
N VAL A 33 -10.89 5.72 22.67
CA VAL A 33 -11.55 5.99 21.40
C VAL A 33 -11.39 4.81 20.45
N THR A 34 -12.46 4.48 19.76
CA THR A 34 -12.41 3.45 18.71
C THR A 34 -12.16 4.09 17.36
N VAL A 35 -11.07 3.70 16.71
CA VAL A 35 -10.82 4.02 15.31
C VAL A 35 -11.52 2.96 14.46
N GLN A 36 -12.64 3.33 13.87
CA GLN A 36 -13.40 2.42 13.00
C GLN A 36 -12.62 2.07 11.75
N MET A 37 -11.96 3.06 11.14
CA MET A 37 -11.19 2.85 9.93
C MET A 37 -10.15 3.94 9.70
N TYR A 38 -8.94 3.53 9.36
CA TYR A 38 -7.89 4.42 8.88
C TYR A 38 -7.18 3.78 7.68
N TYR A 39 -7.14 4.51 6.60
CA TYR A 39 -6.43 4.12 5.37
C TYR A 39 -5.08 4.82 5.28
N GLY A 40 -4.06 4.06 4.94
CA GLY A 40 -2.74 4.57 4.58
C GLY A 40 -2.35 4.13 3.17
N MET A 41 -1.18 4.53 2.73
CA MET A 41 -0.62 4.14 1.44
C MET A 41 -1.61 4.33 0.28
N GLN A 42 -2.12 5.55 0.17
CA GLN A 42 -3.07 5.90 -0.88
C GLN A 42 -2.35 6.22 -2.18
N SER A 43 -2.82 5.66 -3.28
CA SER A 43 -2.41 6.02 -4.64
C SER A 43 -3.59 6.57 -5.43
N MET A 44 -3.31 7.51 -6.33
CA MET A 44 -4.26 8.03 -7.31
C MET A 44 -3.78 7.69 -8.70
N PHE A 45 -4.70 7.35 -9.58
CA PHE A 45 -4.39 6.99 -10.97
C PHE A 45 -5.40 7.61 -11.94
N ASP A 46 -5.04 7.68 -13.22
CA ASP A 46 -5.95 8.13 -14.28
C ASP A 46 -6.90 6.99 -14.74
N LYS A 47 -7.83 7.32 -15.63
CA LYS A 47 -8.83 6.36 -16.12
C LYS A 47 -8.26 5.26 -17.02
N GLU A 48 -7.04 5.43 -17.50
CA GLU A 48 -6.37 4.47 -18.38
C GLU A 48 -5.41 3.56 -17.61
N THR A 49 -5.35 3.72 -16.30
CA THR A 49 -4.45 2.93 -15.46
C THR A 49 -5.04 1.56 -15.16
N HIS A 50 -4.23 0.55 -15.32
CA HIS A 50 -4.50 -0.81 -14.90
C HIS A 50 -3.82 -1.05 -13.55
N THR A 51 -4.58 -1.56 -12.59
CA THR A 51 -4.00 -1.96 -11.31
C THR A 51 -3.54 -3.41 -11.39
N LEU A 52 -2.25 -3.63 -11.21
CA LEU A 52 -1.65 -4.95 -11.08
C LEU A 52 -1.43 -5.25 -9.61
N THR A 53 -1.79 -6.45 -9.19
CA THR A 53 -1.43 -6.98 -7.88
C THR A 53 -0.24 -7.93 -8.01
N ALA A 54 0.43 -8.20 -6.91
CA ALA A 54 1.57 -9.11 -6.88
C ALA A 54 1.26 -10.54 -7.36
N ASN A 55 -0.01 -10.92 -7.43
CA ASN A 55 -0.45 -12.24 -7.92
C ASN A 55 -0.62 -12.29 -9.46
N GLY A 56 -0.22 -11.24 -10.17
CA GLY A 56 -0.47 -11.12 -11.60
C GLY A 56 -1.92 -10.80 -11.97
N LYS A 57 -2.84 -10.76 -11.01
CA LYS A 57 -4.18 -10.25 -11.25
C LYS A 57 -4.10 -8.74 -11.50
N TYR A 58 -4.86 -8.27 -12.46
CA TYR A 58 -5.00 -6.84 -12.71
C TYR A 58 -6.47 -6.45 -12.78
N VAL A 59 -6.76 -5.22 -12.43
CA VAL A 59 -8.08 -4.63 -12.58
C VAL A 59 -8.01 -3.65 -13.73
N ASP A 60 -8.86 -3.84 -14.72
CA ASP A 60 -9.01 -2.91 -15.83
C ASP A 60 -10.04 -1.85 -15.48
N TRP A 61 -9.56 -0.65 -15.19
CA TRP A 61 -10.40 0.47 -14.81
C TRP A 61 -11.26 1.04 -15.92
N THR A 62 -10.96 0.71 -17.17
CA THR A 62 -11.82 1.10 -18.30
C THR A 62 -13.13 0.34 -18.31
N VAL A 63 -13.15 -0.85 -17.71
CA VAL A 63 -14.30 -1.75 -17.67
C VAL A 63 -14.99 -1.73 -16.31
N GLN A 64 -14.23 -1.67 -15.22
CA GLN A 64 -14.76 -1.71 -13.87
C GLN A 64 -15.32 -0.35 -13.45
N LYS A 65 -16.61 -0.30 -13.18
CA LYS A 65 -17.31 0.96 -12.85
C LYS A 65 -17.58 1.14 -11.35
N ASP A 66 -17.46 0.08 -10.58
CA ASP A 66 -17.82 0.07 -9.16
C ASP A 66 -16.60 -0.02 -8.25
N VAL A 67 -16.82 0.34 -6.99
CA VAL A 67 -15.85 0.14 -5.91
C VAL A 67 -15.57 -1.35 -5.76
N SER A 68 -14.30 -1.70 -5.72
CA SER A 68 -13.86 -3.07 -5.45
C SER A 68 -13.07 -3.11 -4.15
N THR A 69 -13.36 -4.10 -3.35
CA THR A 69 -12.62 -4.46 -2.16
C THR A 69 -11.96 -5.80 -2.38
N PHE A 70 -10.82 -6.02 -1.75
CA PHE A 70 -10.05 -7.25 -1.89
C PHE A 70 -9.69 -7.79 -0.53
N THR A 71 -9.78 -9.10 -0.40
CA THR A 71 -9.46 -9.82 0.83
C THR A 71 -8.03 -10.33 0.83
N LYS A 72 -7.47 -10.63 2.00
CA LYS A 72 -6.16 -11.28 2.11
C LYS A 72 -6.13 -12.64 1.42
N LYS A 73 -7.25 -13.35 1.41
CA LYS A 73 -7.38 -14.65 0.77
C LYS A 73 -7.24 -14.54 -0.76
N GLU A 74 -7.85 -13.52 -1.35
CA GLU A 74 -7.75 -13.28 -2.80
C GLU A 74 -6.38 -12.74 -3.18
N TYR A 75 -5.75 -11.97 -2.28
CA TYR A 75 -4.48 -11.31 -2.49
C TYR A 75 -3.51 -11.58 -1.34
N PRO A 76 -2.84 -12.74 -1.32
CA PRO A 76 -1.85 -13.05 -0.29
C PRO A 76 -0.71 -12.03 -0.18
N SER A 77 -0.39 -11.35 -1.29
CA SER A 77 0.58 -10.25 -1.32
C SER A 77 -0.06 -8.88 -1.13
N PHE A 78 -1.06 -8.80 -0.27
CA PHE A 78 -1.88 -7.62 -0.01
C PHE A 78 -1.12 -6.35 0.37
N ARG A 79 0.12 -6.44 0.78
CA ARG A 79 0.96 -5.28 1.13
C ARG A 79 1.48 -4.52 -0.08
N ARG A 80 1.32 -5.05 -1.29
CA ARG A 80 1.87 -4.46 -2.49
C ARG A 80 0.83 -4.27 -3.57
N PHE A 81 0.84 -3.09 -4.15
CA PHE A 81 0.02 -2.70 -5.26
C PHE A 81 0.88 -2.11 -6.36
N ILE A 82 0.66 -2.51 -7.59
CA ILE A 82 1.33 -1.95 -8.75
C ILE A 82 0.26 -1.46 -9.72
N GLU A 83 0.37 -0.20 -10.06
CA GLU A 83 -0.46 0.48 -11.03
C GLU A 83 0.37 0.73 -12.28
N LYS A 84 -0.18 0.40 -13.43
CA LYS A 84 0.46 0.58 -14.73
C LYS A 84 -0.39 1.49 -15.59
N SER A 85 0.15 2.62 -15.98
CA SER A 85 -0.36 3.43 -17.08
C SER A 85 0.40 3.12 -18.37
N ALA A 86 0.00 3.72 -19.49
CA ALA A 86 0.66 3.49 -20.78
C ALA A 86 2.18 3.67 -20.76
N ASN A 87 2.70 4.58 -19.91
CA ASN A 87 4.10 5.01 -19.93
C ASN A 87 4.83 4.91 -18.60
N VAL A 88 4.15 4.54 -17.51
CA VAL A 88 4.76 4.51 -16.18
C VAL A 88 4.10 3.47 -15.29
N TYR A 89 4.90 2.83 -14.48
CA TYR A 89 4.47 2.02 -13.36
C TYR A 89 4.59 2.83 -12.07
N GLN A 90 3.65 2.64 -11.17
CA GLN A 90 3.74 3.07 -9.78
C GLN A 90 3.55 1.86 -8.89
N SER A 91 4.51 1.61 -8.01
CA SER A 91 4.37 0.61 -6.96
C SER A 91 4.13 1.31 -5.62
N SER A 92 3.20 0.78 -4.84
CA SER A 92 3.04 1.08 -3.42
C SER A 92 3.23 -0.19 -2.61
N TYR A 93 4.19 -0.18 -1.69
CA TYR A 93 4.54 -1.34 -0.89
C TYR A 93 4.60 -0.98 0.59
N LEU A 94 3.72 -1.61 1.39
CA LEU A 94 3.74 -1.53 2.85
C LEU A 94 4.80 -2.48 3.42
N PHE A 95 5.66 -1.99 4.30
CA PHE A 95 6.64 -2.82 4.99
C PHE A 95 5.96 -3.74 6.03
N ALA A 96 6.63 -4.84 6.35
CA ALA A 96 6.12 -5.80 7.34
C ALA A 96 5.98 -5.20 8.73
N ASP A 97 6.91 -4.30 9.10
CA ASP A 97 6.89 -3.64 10.38
C ASP A 97 5.93 -2.44 10.40
N GLY A 98 5.23 -2.27 11.51
CA GLY A 98 4.42 -1.08 11.73
C GLY A 98 3.19 -0.98 10.83
N LEU A 99 2.41 -2.03 10.74
CA LEU A 99 1.18 -2.06 9.95
C LEU A 99 -0.07 -1.65 10.75
N GLY A 100 0.10 -0.98 11.91
CA GLY A 100 -1.01 -0.74 12.81
C GLY A 100 -1.58 -2.07 13.31
N ASN A 101 -2.88 -2.30 13.14
CA ASN A 101 -3.50 -3.60 13.39
C ASN A 101 -3.84 -4.37 12.10
N HIS A 102 -3.11 -4.13 11.03
CA HIS A 102 -3.41 -4.68 9.71
C HIS A 102 -3.45 -6.22 9.70
N GLU A 103 -2.58 -6.87 10.46
CA GLU A 103 -2.56 -8.34 10.57
C GLU A 103 -3.77 -8.88 11.33
N GLU A 104 -4.39 -8.07 12.19
CA GLU A 104 -5.57 -8.42 13.00
C GLU A 104 -6.88 -8.12 12.26
N ILE A 105 -6.84 -7.33 11.17
CA ILE A 105 -8.02 -7.03 10.37
C ILE A 105 -8.54 -8.32 9.76
N SER A 106 -9.84 -8.57 9.92
CA SER A 106 -10.51 -9.71 9.30
C SER A 106 -10.29 -9.72 7.78
N ASP A 107 -10.45 -10.86 7.15
CA ASP A 107 -10.15 -11.06 5.72
C ASP A 107 -10.94 -10.15 4.77
N ASP A 108 -11.93 -9.46 5.28
CA ASP A 108 -12.79 -8.60 4.49
C ASP A 108 -12.16 -7.21 4.33
N ASP A 109 -12.09 -6.72 3.11
CA ASP A 109 -11.85 -5.30 2.80
C ASP A 109 -10.50 -4.70 3.21
N ILE A 110 -9.41 -5.41 3.07
CA ILE A 110 -8.08 -4.87 3.37
C ILE A 110 -7.56 -3.85 2.37
N ILE A 111 -8.03 -3.92 1.13
CA ILE A 111 -7.70 -2.98 0.06
C ILE A 111 -8.98 -2.48 -0.56
N PHE A 112 -9.12 -1.19 -0.56
CA PHE A 112 -10.22 -0.50 -1.21
C PHE A 112 -9.74 0.11 -2.52
N ILE A 113 -10.49 -0.15 -3.59
CA ILE A 113 -10.24 0.42 -4.90
C ILE A 113 -11.51 1.13 -5.35
N GLY A 114 -11.43 2.45 -5.44
CA GLY A 114 -12.56 3.28 -5.84
C GLY A 114 -12.43 3.76 -7.28
N ASN A 115 -13.19 3.20 -8.20
CA ASN A 115 -13.19 3.64 -9.58
C ASN A 115 -13.66 5.11 -9.73
N SER A 116 -14.72 5.51 -9.04
CA SER A 116 -15.25 6.87 -9.11
C SER A 116 -14.26 7.94 -8.63
N SER A 117 -13.33 7.56 -7.77
CA SER A 117 -12.29 8.45 -7.22
C SER A 117 -10.90 8.16 -7.77
N ASN A 118 -10.73 7.14 -8.60
CA ASN A 118 -9.45 6.70 -9.16
C ASN A 118 -8.36 6.54 -8.08
N LYS A 119 -8.68 5.78 -7.03
CA LYS A 119 -7.81 5.64 -5.86
C LYS A 119 -7.72 4.20 -5.39
N THR A 120 -6.53 3.85 -4.90
CA THR A 120 -6.30 2.64 -4.10
C THR A 120 -5.93 3.01 -2.67
N TYR A 121 -6.32 2.21 -1.73
CA TYR A 121 -6.03 2.40 -0.30
C TYR A 121 -5.68 1.07 0.35
N HIS A 122 -4.74 1.11 1.29
CA HIS A 122 -4.56 0.04 2.25
C HIS A 122 -5.25 0.40 3.57
N LYS A 123 -6.06 -0.51 4.09
CA LYS A 123 -6.64 -0.38 5.43
C LYS A 123 -5.54 -0.69 6.46
N ILE A 124 -5.22 0.27 7.33
CA ILE A 124 -4.15 0.17 8.31
C ILE A 124 -4.68 -0.08 9.71
N ILE A 125 -5.81 0.54 10.06
CA ILE A 125 -6.48 0.35 11.33
C ILE A 125 -7.96 0.12 11.06
N ALA A 126 -8.56 -0.85 11.75
CA ALA A 126 -10.00 -1.08 11.72
C ALA A 126 -10.49 -1.58 13.07
N ASP A 127 -11.59 -0.96 13.55
CA ASP A 127 -12.34 -1.35 14.73
C ASP A 127 -11.48 -1.60 15.98
N ARG A 128 -10.48 -0.75 16.18
CA ARG A 128 -9.54 -0.85 17.29
C ARG A 128 -9.71 0.29 18.29
N GLU A 129 -9.82 -0.06 19.55
CA GLU A 129 -9.80 0.89 20.65
C GLU A 129 -8.35 1.35 20.95
N HIS A 130 -8.20 2.64 21.17
CA HIS A 130 -6.97 3.29 21.53
C HIS A 130 -7.17 4.18 22.76
N LYS A 131 -6.14 4.20 23.62
CA LYS A 131 -6.07 5.03 24.81
C LYS A 131 -4.85 5.94 24.77
N LYS A 132 -4.82 6.91 25.63
CA LYS A 132 -3.67 7.83 25.80
C LYS A 132 -2.35 7.09 25.94
N GLY A 133 -1.39 7.49 25.12
CA GLY A 133 -0.05 6.90 25.08
C GLY A 133 0.09 5.71 24.13
N ASP A 134 -0.98 5.21 23.53
CA ASP A 134 -0.86 4.20 22.48
C ASP A 134 -0.18 4.79 21.26
N ILE A 135 0.75 4.04 20.69
CA ILE A 135 1.49 4.43 19.49
C ILE A 135 1.26 3.37 18.41
N ILE A 136 0.80 3.82 17.26
CA ILE A 136 0.71 3.01 16.06
C ILE A 136 1.56 3.66 14.98
N HIS A 137 2.29 2.85 14.25
CA HIS A 137 3.02 3.31 13.09
C HIS A 137 2.83 2.39 11.89
N TRP A 138 2.98 2.95 10.71
CA TRP A 138 3.09 2.21 9.47
C TRP A 138 4.13 2.88 8.57
N SER A 139 4.72 2.09 7.71
CA SER A 139 5.72 2.57 6.77
C SER A 139 5.61 1.85 5.43
N GLY A 140 6.13 2.50 4.40
CA GLY A 140 6.12 1.93 3.08
C GLY A 140 6.91 2.78 2.09
N VAL A 141 6.89 2.37 0.84
CA VAL A 141 7.57 3.06 -0.24
C VAL A 141 6.71 3.14 -1.50
N TYR A 142 6.66 4.30 -2.10
CA TYR A 142 6.18 4.51 -3.46
C TYR A 142 7.36 4.52 -4.41
N THR A 143 7.25 3.79 -5.50
CA THR A 143 8.31 3.75 -6.53
C THR A 143 7.69 3.94 -7.90
N TRP A 144 8.22 4.88 -8.68
CA TRP A 144 7.82 5.13 -10.07
C TRP A 144 8.93 4.69 -11.02
N PHE A 145 8.58 3.95 -12.06
CA PHE A 145 9.53 3.48 -13.05
C PHE A 145 8.88 3.33 -14.43
N LYS A 146 9.68 3.53 -15.48
CA LYS A 146 9.24 3.38 -16.88
C LYS A 146 9.68 2.05 -17.48
N SER A 147 10.87 1.63 -17.09
CA SER A 147 11.51 0.43 -17.62
C SER A 147 11.80 -0.51 -16.45
N PRO A 148 11.00 -1.55 -16.25
CA PRO A 148 11.32 -2.58 -15.28
C PRO A 148 12.61 -3.31 -15.69
N VAL A 149 13.28 -3.93 -14.73
CA VAL A 149 14.41 -4.83 -14.98
C VAL A 149 13.92 -6.07 -15.71
N SER A 150 12.75 -6.57 -15.34
CA SER A 150 12.02 -7.63 -16.05
C SER A 150 10.52 -7.42 -15.87
N ASP A 151 9.76 -7.67 -16.93
CA ASP A 151 8.29 -7.73 -16.92
C ASP A 151 7.87 -8.81 -17.93
N ASP A 152 7.66 -10.01 -17.43
CA ASP A 152 7.24 -11.16 -18.21
C ASP A 152 6.08 -11.91 -17.54
N ASP A 153 5.70 -13.06 -18.04
CA ASP A 153 4.59 -13.85 -17.52
C ASP A 153 4.82 -14.40 -16.09
N ASP A 154 6.07 -14.42 -15.64
CA ASP A 154 6.46 -15.01 -14.38
C ASP A 154 6.62 -13.98 -13.28
N LEU A 155 7.25 -12.84 -13.61
CA LEU A 155 7.60 -11.85 -12.60
C LEU A 155 7.72 -10.44 -13.17
N LEU A 156 7.61 -9.47 -12.28
CA LEU A 156 7.95 -8.08 -12.50
C LEU A 156 9.08 -7.68 -11.55
N CYS A 157 10.18 -7.19 -12.08
CA CYS A 157 11.31 -6.69 -11.29
C CYS A 157 11.56 -5.22 -11.56
N TYR A 158 11.80 -4.44 -10.51
CA TYR A 158 12.12 -3.03 -10.62
C TYR A 158 13.04 -2.56 -9.49
N GLU A 159 13.81 -1.52 -9.74
CA GLU A 159 14.71 -0.94 -8.76
C GLU A 159 14.05 0.16 -7.94
N GLY A 160 14.45 0.26 -6.67
CA GLY A 160 14.11 1.35 -5.77
C GLY A 160 15.19 1.60 -4.72
N VAL A 161 14.86 2.41 -3.73
CA VAL A 161 15.77 2.72 -2.62
C VAL A 161 15.01 2.60 -1.31
N ILE A 162 15.58 1.89 -0.34
CA ILE A 162 15.10 1.79 1.04
C ILE A 162 16.28 2.10 1.95
N ASP A 163 16.13 3.04 2.88
CA ASP A 163 17.15 3.44 3.84
C ASP A 163 18.53 3.73 3.20
N ASN A 164 18.52 4.50 2.11
CA ASN A 164 19.70 4.83 1.30
C ASN A 164 20.38 3.64 0.59
N LYS A 165 19.75 2.48 0.58
CA LYS A 165 20.27 1.30 -0.11
C LYS A 165 19.47 1.02 -1.37
N LYS A 166 20.15 0.73 -2.48
CA LYS A 166 19.47 0.21 -3.67
C LYS A 166 18.89 -1.16 -3.36
N VAL A 167 17.65 -1.36 -3.77
CA VAL A 167 16.94 -2.62 -3.63
C VAL A 167 16.31 -3.02 -4.95
N LEU A 168 16.23 -4.31 -5.18
CA LEU A 168 15.47 -4.88 -6.27
C LEU A 168 14.15 -5.43 -5.70
N PHE A 169 13.04 -4.89 -6.16
CA PHE A 169 11.73 -5.45 -5.87
C PHE A 169 11.42 -6.54 -6.89
N ILE A 170 10.95 -7.66 -6.40
CA ILE A 170 10.58 -8.82 -7.21
C ILE A 170 9.14 -9.20 -6.90
N ASP A 171 8.28 -9.05 -7.90
CA ASP A 171 6.88 -9.46 -7.86
C ASP A 171 6.69 -10.74 -8.65
N CYS A 172 6.56 -11.87 -7.96
CA CYS A 172 6.25 -13.13 -8.60
C CYS A 172 4.76 -13.21 -8.93
N LYS A 173 4.42 -13.36 -10.19
CA LYS A 173 3.05 -13.53 -10.68
C LYS A 173 2.54 -14.95 -10.47
N LYS A 174 3.46 -15.90 -10.28
CA LYS A 174 3.25 -17.32 -9.96
C LYS A 174 4.47 -17.87 -9.23
N ASN A 175 4.42 -19.13 -8.81
CA ASN A 175 5.62 -19.80 -8.28
C ASN A 175 6.69 -19.90 -9.36
N VAL A 176 7.87 -19.38 -9.09
CA VAL A 176 8.98 -19.28 -10.04
C VAL A 176 10.25 -19.84 -9.39
N ASP A 177 10.97 -20.67 -10.15
CA ASP A 177 12.33 -21.08 -9.84
C ASP A 177 13.23 -20.67 -11.00
N ARG A 178 13.85 -19.50 -10.89
CA ARG A 178 14.77 -18.97 -11.91
C ARG A 178 15.80 -17.99 -11.32
N THR A 179 16.92 -17.90 -11.98
CA THR A 179 17.95 -16.89 -11.67
C THR A 179 17.63 -15.60 -12.41
N ILE A 180 17.69 -14.48 -11.69
CA ILE A 180 17.63 -13.13 -12.26
C ILE A 180 19.07 -12.67 -12.47
N GLN A 181 19.41 -12.34 -13.70
CA GLN A 181 20.74 -11.83 -14.08
C GLN A 181 20.75 -10.32 -14.16
#